data_43558635d07e7d89909d61cf12915431
#
_entry.id   43558635d07e7d89909d61cf12915431
#
_cell.length_a   1.000
_cell.length_b   1.000
_cell.length_c   1.000
_cell.angle_alpha   90.00
_cell.angle_beta   90.00
_cell.angle_gamma   90.00
#
_symmetry.space_group_name_H-M   'P 1'
#
loop_
_entity.id
_entity.type
_entity.pdbx_description
1 polymer ?
#
loop_
_entity_poly.entity_id
_entity_poly.type
_entity_poly.pdbx_seq_one_letter_code
_entity_poly.pdbx_strand_id
1 'polypeptide(L)'
;MSPSSLSSRTTDQPALAEAETVRLATRHLRAGLTGPLAEAARWGAVPLPVGRFSLHEIHPKRDLALLHAWMNDPAVAPWWELAGDEEVVRRHLATQAVYTHTNAYLGCLDDEPISYWELYRADLDDLARHYPARPHDVGIHLLVGPAARRGRGIGSVLLRAVAELVLRAAPDTMRVVAEPDVRNHASLAAFARAGFRHAGDVELPDKTAALMMRARTARESGARR
;
A
#
# COMPACT_ATOMS: atom_id res chain seq x y z
N MET A 1 -31.56 60.84 -22.29
CA MET A 1 -31.13 60.43 -20.94
C MET A 1 -31.18 58.90 -20.89
N SER A 2 -30.07 58.26 -21.09
CA SER A 2 -29.92 56.80 -21.04
C SER A 2 -29.25 56.42 -19.73
N PRO A 3 -29.66 55.37 -19.02
CA PRO A 3 -28.82 54.80 -17.99
C PRO A 3 -28.04 53.56 -18.53
N SER A 4 -26.80 53.57 -18.20
CA SER A 4 -25.79 52.57 -18.49
C SER A 4 -26.13 51.22 -17.89
N SER A 5 -25.97 50.18 -18.68
CA SER A 5 -25.98 48.78 -18.23
C SER A 5 -24.62 48.44 -17.64
N LEU A 6 -24.56 48.18 -16.33
CA LEU A 6 -23.45 47.55 -15.67
C LEU A 6 -23.56 46.05 -15.85
N SER A 7 -22.65 45.51 -16.66
CA SER A 7 -22.44 44.08 -16.83
C SER A 7 -21.72 43.55 -15.59
N SER A 8 -22.42 42.74 -14.80
CA SER A 8 -21.84 41.98 -13.69
C SER A 8 -21.06 40.78 -14.24
N ARG A 9 -19.73 40.91 -14.26
CA ARG A 9 -18.84 39.74 -14.37
C ARG A 9 -18.79 39.06 -13.00
N THR A 10 -19.60 38.08 -12.78
CA THR A 10 -19.51 37.21 -11.61
C THR A 10 -18.62 36.02 -11.98
N THR A 11 -17.44 36.16 -11.69
CA THR A 11 -16.35 35.35 -11.13
C THR A 11 -16.57 33.85 -11.10
N ASP A 12 -15.83 33.17 -11.95
CA ASP A 12 -15.54 31.73 -11.96
C ASP A 12 -14.27 31.45 -11.11
N GLN A 13 -14.17 32.13 -9.94
CA GLN A 13 -12.98 32.03 -9.06
C GLN A 13 -12.88 30.78 -8.20
N PRO A 14 -13.97 30.11 -7.74
CA PRO A 14 -13.79 28.89 -6.95
C PRO A 14 -13.30 27.69 -7.76
N ALA A 15 -13.75 27.52 -9.00
CA ALA A 15 -13.36 26.40 -9.84
C ALA A 15 -11.88 26.45 -10.28
N LEU A 16 -11.32 27.65 -10.45
CA LEU A 16 -9.89 27.83 -10.75
C LEU A 16 -9.01 27.56 -9.52
N ALA A 17 -9.45 27.96 -8.33
CA ALA A 17 -8.74 27.71 -7.09
C ALA A 17 -8.73 26.22 -6.72
N GLU A 18 -9.84 25.50 -6.93
CA GLU A 18 -9.91 24.04 -6.76
C GLU A 18 -9.03 23.31 -7.79
N ALA A 19 -9.04 23.73 -9.06
CA ALA A 19 -8.19 23.15 -10.10
C ALA A 19 -6.70 23.43 -9.84
N GLU A 20 -6.36 24.55 -9.26
CA GLU A 20 -4.98 24.93 -8.91
C GLU A 20 -4.53 24.21 -7.64
N THR A 21 -5.42 24.03 -6.65
CA THR A 21 -5.19 23.20 -5.46
C THR A 21 -5.00 21.74 -5.84
N VAL A 22 -5.79 21.21 -6.77
CA VAL A 22 -5.63 19.85 -7.31
C VAL A 22 -4.33 19.72 -8.12
N ARG A 23 -3.94 20.75 -8.91
CA ARG A 23 -2.65 20.76 -9.63
C ARG A 23 -1.45 20.89 -8.70
N LEU A 24 -1.54 21.69 -7.65
CA LEU A 24 -0.51 21.80 -6.61
C LEU A 24 -0.43 20.50 -5.81
N ALA A 25 -1.55 19.90 -5.41
CA ALA A 25 -1.58 18.58 -4.81
C ALA A 25 -0.93 17.52 -5.74
N THR A 26 -1.28 17.50 -7.04
CA THR A 26 -0.69 16.58 -8.02
C THR A 26 0.81 16.83 -8.25
N ARG A 27 1.30 18.05 -8.05
CA ARG A 27 2.72 18.41 -8.18
C ARG A 27 3.50 18.13 -6.90
N HIS A 28 2.87 18.23 -5.72
CA HIS A 28 3.41 17.81 -4.41
C HIS A 28 3.25 16.30 -4.18
N LEU A 29 2.31 15.63 -4.87
CA LEU A 29 2.16 14.16 -4.91
C LEU A 29 3.40 13.43 -5.46
N ARG A 30 4.35 14.15 -6.08
CA ARG A 30 5.68 13.61 -6.42
C ARG A 30 6.72 13.77 -5.31
N ALA A 31 6.36 14.34 -4.18
CA ALA A 31 7.19 14.38 -2.98
C ALA A 31 6.97 13.16 -2.05
N GLY A 32 6.18 12.17 -2.50
CA GLY A 32 5.98 10.91 -1.81
C GLY A 32 7.28 10.16 -1.51
N LEU A 33 7.17 8.95 -1.04
CA LEU A 33 8.29 8.06 -0.79
C LEU A 33 9.30 8.13 -1.94
N THR A 34 10.56 8.44 -1.63
CA THR A 34 11.66 8.42 -2.59
C THR A 34 12.48 7.14 -2.44
N GLY A 35 13.25 6.80 -3.47
CA GLY A 35 14.10 5.62 -3.44
C GLY A 35 13.40 4.34 -3.90
N PRO A 36 14.00 3.16 -3.61
CA PRO A 36 13.61 1.90 -4.23
C PRO A 36 12.13 1.51 -4.06
N LEU A 37 11.53 1.82 -2.92
CA LEU A 37 10.12 1.49 -2.66
C LEU A 37 9.16 2.32 -3.53
N ALA A 38 9.53 3.56 -3.87
CA ALA A 38 8.75 4.41 -4.76
C ALA A 38 8.72 3.88 -6.21
N GLU A 39 9.67 3.04 -6.55
CA GLU A 39 9.83 2.47 -7.89
C GLU A 39 9.36 1.02 -7.98
N ALA A 40 8.55 0.54 -7.03
CA ALA A 40 8.15 -0.86 -6.99
C ALA A 40 7.42 -1.33 -8.26
N ALA A 41 6.69 -0.45 -8.93
CA ALA A 41 6.09 -0.72 -10.24
C ALA A 41 7.14 -0.98 -11.35
N ARG A 42 8.40 -0.61 -11.15
CA ARG A 42 9.51 -0.84 -12.09
C ARG A 42 10.36 -2.06 -11.76
N TRP A 43 10.06 -2.79 -10.69
CA TRP A 43 10.83 -3.98 -10.32
C TRP A 43 10.67 -5.14 -11.32
N GLY A 44 9.74 -5.00 -12.27
CA GLY A 44 9.44 -6.00 -13.28
C GLY A 44 8.58 -7.14 -12.76
N ALA A 45 8.10 -7.95 -13.69
CA ALA A 45 7.29 -9.12 -13.36
C ALA A 45 8.19 -10.29 -12.93
N VAL A 46 7.78 -11.00 -11.87
CA VAL A 46 8.46 -12.20 -11.37
C VAL A 46 7.61 -13.44 -11.60
N PRO A 47 8.23 -14.55 -12.06
CA PRO A 47 7.52 -15.81 -12.19
C PRO A 47 7.24 -16.42 -10.81
N LEU A 48 6.00 -16.80 -10.57
CA LEU A 48 5.55 -17.52 -9.39
C LEU A 48 4.89 -18.84 -9.81
N PRO A 49 4.72 -19.81 -8.91
CA PRO A 49 4.01 -21.06 -9.23
C PRO A 49 2.56 -20.87 -9.71
N VAL A 50 2.00 -19.68 -9.48
CA VAL A 50 0.60 -19.32 -9.77
C VAL A 50 0.45 -18.36 -10.96
N GLY A 51 1.54 -17.99 -11.65
CA GLY A 51 1.57 -17.05 -12.78
C GLY A 51 2.67 -15.98 -12.63
N ARG A 52 2.70 -15.00 -13.50
CA ARG A 52 3.65 -13.88 -13.46
C ARG A 52 3.07 -12.75 -12.63
N PHE A 53 3.76 -12.38 -11.56
CA PHE A 53 3.33 -11.32 -10.66
C PHE A 53 4.10 -10.03 -10.89
N SER A 54 3.39 -8.90 -10.90
CA SER A 54 3.95 -7.55 -11.00
C SER A 54 3.19 -6.55 -10.13
N LEU A 55 3.87 -5.48 -9.72
CA LEU A 55 3.28 -4.34 -9.04
C LEU A 55 3.07 -3.20 -10.04
N HIS A 56 1.96 -2.50 -9.94
CA HIS A 56 1.59 -1.38 -10.79
C HIS A 56 1.18 -0.17 -9.95
N GLU A 57 1.47 1.03 -10.47
CA GLU A 57 0.96 2.25 -9.86
C GLU A 57 -0.56 2.28 -9.92
N ILE A 58 -1.17 2.75 -8.84
CA ILE A 58 -2.62 2.95 -8.78
C ILE A 58 -2.97 4.24 -9.51
N HIS A 59 -3.93 4.11 -10.43
CA HIS A 59 -4.54 5.24 -11.11
C HIS A 59 -5.95 5.46 -10.56
N PRO A 60 -6.19 6.43 -9.65
CA PRO A 60 -7.46 6.56 -8.95
C PRO A 60 -8.68 6.57 -9.87
N LYS A 61 -8.60 7.21 -11.04
CA LYS A 61 -9.72 7.23 -12.01
C LYS A 61 -10.04 5.85 -12.62
N ARG A 62 -9.04 4.97 -12.75
CA ARG A 62 -9.20 3.64 -13.35
C ARG A 62 -9.53 2.59 -12.29
N ASP A 63 -8.85 2.68 -11.15
CA ASP A 63 -8.79 1.58 -10.20
C ASP A 63 -9.73 1.75 -8.99
N LEU A 64 -10.32 2.95 -8.81
CA LEU A 64 -11.15 3.27 -7.65
C LEU A 64 -12.33 2.30 -7.47
N ALA A 65 -13.10 2.04 -8.52
CA ALA A 65 -14.25 1.15 -8.44
C ALA A 65 -13.86 -0.28 -8.05
N LEU A 66 -12.72 -0.77 -8.55
CA LEU A 66 -12.17 -2.08 -8.21
C LEU A 66 -11.77 -2.14 -6.72
N LEU A 67 -11.01 -1.15 -6.27
CA LEU A 67 -10.55 -1.07 -4.89
C LEU A 67 -11.72 -0.87 -3.92
N HIS A 68 -12.70 -0.03 -4.28
CA HIS A 68 -13.93 0.12 -3.53
C HIS A 68 -14.70 -1.19 -3.37
N ALA A 69 -14.84 -1.97 -4.44
CA ALA A 69 -15.48 -3.28 -4.38
C ALA A 69 -14.73 -4.24 -3.43
N TRP A 70 -13.38 -4.23 -3.45
CA TRP A 70 -12.57 -5.07 -2.58
C TRP A 70 -12.63 -4.63 -1.11
N MET A 71 -12.59 -3.32 -0.83
CA MET A 71 -12.65 -2.79 0.54
C MET A 71 -14.03 -3.00 1.18
N ASN A 72 -15.09 -3.11 0.37
CA ASN A 72 -16.44 -3.41 0.84
C ASN A 72 -16.77 -4.92 0.90
N ASP A 73 -15.86 -5.80 0.48
CA ASP A 73 -16.05 -7.24 0.65
C ASP A 73 -16.12 -7.60 2.14
N PRO A 74 -17.14 -8.33 2.61
CA PRO A 74 -17.31 -8.65 4.04
C PRO A 74 -16.12 -9.39 4.68
N ALA A 75 -15.31 -10.09 3.89
CA ALA A 75 -14.12 -10.77 4.39
C ALA A 75 -12.88 -9.84 4.47
N VAL A 76 -12.94 -8.65 3.88
CA VAL A 76 -11.88 -7.64 3.86
C VAL A 76 -12.19 -6.48 4.80
N ALA A 77 -13.42 -5.99 4.76
CA ALA A 77 -13.88 -4.80 5.47
C ALA A 77 -13.46 -4.74 6.96
N PRO A 78 -13.53 -5.83 7.76
CA PRO A 78 -13.14 -5.79 9.16
C PRO A 78 -11.66 -5.54 9.43
N TRP A 79 -10.80 -5.70 8.40
CA TRP A 79 -9.35 -5.63 8.55
C TRP A 79 -8.75 -4.35 7.94
N TRP A 80 -9.46 -3.73 7.02
CA TRP A 80 -9.01 -2.52 6.33
C TRP A 80 -9.76 -1.27 6.78
N GLU A 81 -10.96 -1.43 7.36
CA GLU A 81 -11.78 -0.35 7.89
C GLU A 81 -12.09 0.76 6.87
N LEU A 82 -12.08 0.39 5.58
CA LEU A 82 -12.32 1.29 4.45
C LEU A 82 -13.63 0.99 3.73
N ALA A 83 -14.54 0.22 4.37
CA ALA A 83 -15.87 -0.01 3.86
C ALA A 83 -16.73 1.28 3.93
N GLY A 84 -17.59 1.48 2.95
CA GLY A 84 -18.43 2.65 2.83
C GLY A 84 -18.50 3.15 1.39
N ASP A 85 -18.78 4.43 1.20
CA ASP A 85 -18.86 5.05 -0.12
C ASP A 85 -17.49 5.12 -0.81
N GLU A 86 -17.46 5.23 -2.14
CA GLU A 86 -16.22 5.39 -2.91
C GLU A 86 -15.33 6.53 -2.39
N GLU A 87 -15.91 7.54 -1.78
CA GLU A 87 -15.20 8.68 -1.20
C GLU A 87 -14.28 8.28 -0.04
N VAL A 88 -14.62 7.22 0.71
CA VAL A 88 -13.75 6.67 1.77
C VAL A 88 -12.45 6.15 1.16
N VAL A 89 -12.56 5.31 0.13
CA VAL A 89 -11.38 4.77 -0.56
C VAL A 89 -10.61 5.85 -1.31
N ARG A 90 -11.30 6.82 -1.93
CA ARG A 90 -10.67 7.95 -2.60
C ARG A 90 -9.81 8.78 -1.64
N ARG A 91 -10.34 9.11 -0.47
CA ARG A 91 -9.59 9.84 0.57
C ARG A 91 -8.40 9.05 1.08
N HIS A 92 -8.58 7.74 1.31
CA HIS A 92 -7.48 6.88 1.70
C HIS A 92 -6.34 6.92 0.67
N LEU A 93 -6.63 6.71 -0.62
CA LEU A 93 -5.63 6.77 -1.69
C LEU A 93 -4.98 8.15 -1.80
N ALA A 94 -5.75 9.23 -1.62
CA ALA A 94 -5.21 10.59 -1.61
C ALA A 94 -4.27 10.81 -0.42
N THR A 95 -4.60 10.28 0.76
CA THR A 95 -3.77 10.34 1.96
C THR A 95 -2.47 9.55 1.76
N GLN A 96 -2.56 8.31 1.24
CA GLN A 96 -1.36 7.52 0.92
C GLN A 96 -0.42 8.25 -0.05
N ALA A 97 -0.98 8.97 -1.02
CA ALA A 97 -0.21 9.70 -2.01
C ALA A 97 0.52 10.95 -1.47
N VAL A 98 0.11 11.51 -0.33
CA VAL A 98 0.80 12.66 0.29
C VAL A 98 1.80 12.26 1.37
N TYR A 99 1.73 11.04 1.89
CA TYR A 99 2.72 10.55 2.83
C TYR A 99 4.08 10.37 2.14
N THR A 100 5.15 10.80 2.81
CA THR A 100 6.52 10.73 2.28
C THR A 100 7.21 9.40 2.58
N HIS A 101 6.55 8.49 3.30
CA HIS A 101 7.12 7.22 3.74
C HIS A 101 6.35 5.98 3.26
N THR A 102 5.26 6.15 2.51
CA THR A 102 4.42 5.06 2.01
C THR A 102 4.06 5.23 0.54
N ASN A 103 3.84 4.11 -0.15
CA ASN A 103 3.24 4.06 -1.48
C ASN A 103 2.28 2.88 -1.59
N ALA A 104 1.20 3.09 -2.33
CA ALA A 104 0.20 2.07 -2.65
C ALA A 104 0.38 1.52 -4.07
N TYR A 105 0.15 0.21 -4.23
CA TYR A 105 0.31 -0.51 -5.49
C TYR A 105 -0.84 -1.48 -5.75
N LEU A 106 -1.14 -1.68 -7.01
CA LEU A 106 -1.98 -2.78 -7.48
C LEU A 106 -1.08 -3.95 -7.84
N GLY A 107 -1.30 -5.12 -7.25
CA GLY A 107 -0.59 -6.34 -7.61
C GLY A 107 -1.39 -7.14 -8.64
N CYS A 108 -0.75 -7.44 -9.78
CA CYS A 108 -1.34 -8.19 -10.88
C CYS A 108 -0.70 -9.56 -11.02
N LEU A 109 -1.49 -10.55 -11.39
CA LEU A 109 -1.06 -11.89 -11.76
C LEU A 109 -1.48 -12.14 -13.19
N ASP A 110 -0.50 -12.35 -14.09
CA ASP A 110 -0.72 -12.44 -15.56
C ASP A 110 -1.56 -11.25 -16.08
N ASP A 111 -1.18 -10.04 -15.63
CA ASP A 111 -1.82 -8.74 -15.90
C ASP A 111 -3.24 -8.56 -15.33
N GLU A 112 -3.80 -9.56 -14.64
CA GLU A 112 -5.07 -9.47 -13.93
C GLU A 112 -4.86 -8.87 -12.52
N PRO A 113 -5.52 -7.77 -12.15
CA PRO A 113 -5.45 -7.22 -10.80
C PRO A 113 -6.03 -8.19 -9.78
N ILE A 114 -5.22 -8.57 -8.77
CA ILE A 114 -5.63 -9.54 -7.74
C ILE A 114 -5.39 -9.08 -6.31
N SER A 115 -4.62 -8.01 -6.10
CA SER A 115 -4.22 -7.59 -4.77
C SER A 115 -3.94 -6.10 -4.70
N TYR A 116 -4.11 -5.53 -3.51
CA TYR A 116 -3.71 -4.18 -3.15
C TYR A 116 -2.58 -4.25 -2.13
N TRP A 117 -1.62 -3.35 -2.24
CA TRP A 117 -0.42 -3.30 -1.43
C TRP A 117 -0.13 -1.91 -0.92
N GLU A 118 0.38 -1.83 0.31
CA GLU A 118 1.06 -0.66 0.82
C GLU A 118 2.48 -1.07 1.20
N LEU A 119 3.46 -0.35 0.67
CA LEU A 119 4.87 -0.50 1.00
C LEU A 119 5.32 0.79 1.69
N TYR A 120 5.85 0.69 2.90
CA TYR A 120 6.19 1.85 3.69
C TYR A 120 7.48 1.69 4.48
N ARG A 121 8.11 2.80 4.83
CA ARG A 121 9.23 2.88 5.75
C ARG A 121 8.69 2.76 7.17
N ALA A 122 8.72 1.56 7.71
CA ALA A 122 8.19 1.28 9.05
C ALA A 122 8.94 2.01 10.17
N ASP A 123 10.20 2.37 9.93
CA ASP A 123 11.00 3.19 10.85
C ASP A 123 10.63 4.68 10.84
N LEU A 124 9.84 5.13 9.88
CA LEU A 124 9.31 6.49 9.78
C LEU A 124 7.81 6.57 10.06
N ASP A 125 7.18 5.42 10.30
CA ASP A 125 5.76 5.26 10.60
C ASP A 125 5.52 5.29 12.10
N ASP A 126 4.28 5.54 12.52
CA ASP A 126 3.89 5.49 13.94
C ASP A 126 4.13 4.12 14.57
N LEU A 127 4.10 3.05 13.78
CA LEU A 127 4.48 1.70 14.20
C LEU A 127 5.86 1.66 14.87
N ALA A 128 6.81 2.52 14.45
CA ALA A 128 8.16 2.57 15.02
C ALA A 128 8.19 2.86 16.53
N ARG A 129 7.11 3.41 17.09
CA ARG A 129 6.98 3.68 18.53
C ARG A 129 6.61 2.44 19.35
N HIS A 130 6.16 1.38 18.68
CA HIS A 130 5.59 0.19 19.30
C HIS A 130 6.51 -1.03 19.22
N TYR A 131 7.68 -0.92 18.56
CA TYR A 131 8.66 -2.00 18.50
C TYR A 131 10.09 -1.44 18.37
N PRO A 132 11.15 -2.21 18.62
CA PRO A 132 12.54 -1.75 18.41
C PRO A 132 12.84 -1.62 16.91
N ALA A 133 12.30 -0.56 16.30
CA ALA A 133 12.48 -0.24 14.89
C ALA A 133 13.96 -0.01 14.57
N ARG A 134 14.38 -0.39 13.36
CA ARG A 134 15.71 -0.15 12.84
C ARG A 134 15.64 0.72 11.59
N PRO A 135 16.66 1.52 11.32
CA PRO A 135 16.72 2.27 10.07
C PRO A 135 16.48 1.36 8.86
N HIS A 136 15.66 1.83 7.93
CA HIS A 136 15.28 1.13 6.71
C HIS A 136 14.44 -0.15 6.92
N ASP A 137 13.81 -0.36 8.08
CA ASP A 137 12.75 -1.36 8.19
C ASP A 137 11.62 -1.01 7.21
N VAL A 138 11.14 -1.99 6.47
CA VAL A 138 10.07 -1.81 5.49
C VAL A 138 8.83 -2.55 5.96
N GLY A 139 7.72 -1.83 6.04
CA GLY A 139 6.41 -2.39 6.31
C GLY A 139 5.68 -2.79 5.03
N ILE A 140 4.86 -3.83 5.10
CA ILE A 140 4.00 -4.27 4.00
C ILE A 140 2.60 -4.59 4.47
N HIS A 141 1.60 -4.05 3.77
CA HIS A 141 0.20 -4.48 3.88
C HIS A 141 -0.22 -5.16 2.60
N LEU A 142 -1.06 -6.19 2.72
CA LEU A 142 -1.62 -6.94 1.59
C LEU A 142 -3.12 -7.14 1.76
N LEU A 143 -3.86 -6.84 0.70
CA LEU A 143 -5.23 -7.28 0.48
C LEU A 143 -5.27 -8.17 -0.76
N VAL A 144 -5.88 -9.36 -0.66
CA VAL A 144 -6.23 -10.21 -1.81
C VAL A 144 -7.69 -9.94 -2.16
N GLY A 145 -7.91 -9.29 -3.31
CA GLY A 145 -9.22 -8.77 -3.71
C GLY A 145 -10.22 -9.87 -4.10
N PRO A 146 -9.99 -10.65 -5.16
CA PRO A 146 -10.96 -11.62 -5.63
C PRO A 146 -11.22 -12.75 -4.62
N ALA A 147 -12.49 -12.94 -4.21
CA ALA A 147 -12.88 -13.99 -3.27
C ALA A 147 -12.44 -15.39 -3.72
N ALA A 148 -12.53 -15.67 -5.03
CA ALA A 148 -12.13 -16.95 -5.61
C ALA A 148 -10.63 -17.27 -5.46
N ARG A 149 -9.80 -16.27 -5.20
CA ARG A 149 -8.34 -16.42 -5.01
C ARG A 149 -7.97 -16.61 -3.54
N ARG A 150 -8.84 -16.21 -2.59
CA ARG A 150 -8.59 -16.31 -1.15
C ARG A 150 -8.68 -17.76 -0.63
N GLY A 151 -8.07 -18.04 0.52
CA GLY A 151 -8.10 -19.36 1.14
C GLY A 151 -7.26 -20.45 0.45
N ARG A 152 -6.60 -20.14 -0.68
CA ARG A 152 -5.83 -21.09 -1.51
C ARG A 152 -4.31 -20.91 -1.40
N GLY A 153 -3.84 -20.18 -0.39
CA GLY A 153 -2.42 -19.96 -0.16
C GLY A 153 -1.80 -18.86 -1.02
N ILE A 154 -2.55 -18.20 -1.90
CA ILE A 154 -2.01 -17.16 -2.77
C ILE A 154 -1.38 -16.00 -1.98
N GLY A 155 -2.02 -15.58 -0.88
CA GLY A 155 -1.49 -14.52 -0.03
C GLY A 155 -0.07 -14.80 0.46
N SER A 156 0.23 -16.03 0.87
CA SER A 156 1.59 -16.40 1.31
C SER A 156 2.61 -16.42 0.17
N VAL A 157 2.20 -16.81 -1.04
CA VAL A 157 3.07 -16.77 -2.24
C VAL A 157 3.40 -15.33 -2.59
N LEU A 158 2.39 -14.44 -2.61
CA LEU A 158 2.55 -13.02 -2.91
C LEU A 158 3.37 -12.29 -1.84
N LEU A 159 3.09 -12.51 -0.55
CA LEU A 159 3.86 -11.93 0.56
C LEU A 159 5.34 -12.30 0.49
N ARG A 160 5.64 -13.57 0.22
CA ARG A 160 7.03 -14.02 0.02
C ARG A 160 7.70 -13.28 -1.14
N ALA A 161 7.02 -13.23 -2.28
CA ALA A 161 7.53 -12.60 -3.49
C ALA A 161 7.81 -11.11 -3.27
N VAL A 162 6.86 -10.36 -2.68
CA VAL A 162 7.04 -8.93 -2.43
C VAL A 162 8.12 -8.68 -1.39
N ALA A 163 8.20 -9.46 -0.31
CA ALA A 163 9.28 -9.32 0.65
C ALA A 163 10.66 -9.57 0.02
N GLU A 164 10.79 -10.55 -0.88
CA GLU A 164 12.02 -10.81 -1.64
C GLU A 164 12.35 -9.68 -2.62
N LEU A 165 11.34 -9.11 -3.28
CA LEU A 165 11.51 -7.95 -4.15
C LEU A 165 12.00 -6.73 -3.36
N VAL A 166 11.38 -6.43 -2.21
CA VAL A 166 11.82 -5.36 -1.29
C VAL A 166 13.27 -5.54 -0.89
N LEU A 167 13.62 -6.73 -0.36
CA LEU A 167 14.97 -7.00 0.11
C LEU A 167 16.01 -6.95 -1.01
N ARG A 168 15.63 -7.26 -2.26
CA ARG A 168 16.51 -7.14 -3.42
C ARG A 168 16.68 -5.70 -3.88
N ALA A 169 15.57 -4.96 -3.98
CA ALA A 169 15.56 -3.59 -4.50
C ALA A 169 16.08 -2.56 -3.50
N ALA A 170 15.87 -2.79 -2.20
CA ALA A 170 16.30 -1.90 -1.12
C ALA A 170 17.43 -2.56 -0.29
N PRO A 171 18.68 -2.42 -0.69
CA PRO A 171 19.81 -3.12 -0.08
C PRO A 171 20.03 -2.79 1.40
N ASP A 172 19.66 -1.60 1.84
CA ASP A 172 19.81 -1.16 3.23
C ASP A 172 18.72 -1.72 4.15
N THR A 173 17.64 -2.26 3.56
CA THR A 173 16.57 -2.93 4.31
C THR A 173 17.06 -4.28 4.82
N MET A 174 17.10 -4.42 6.14
CA MET A 174 17.48 -5.68 6.79
C MET A 174 16.30 -6.49 7.26
N ARG A 175 15.11 -5.87 7.38
CA ARG A 175 13.88 -6.52 7.83
C ARG A 175 12.68 -5.99 7.06
N VAL A 176 11.77 -6.91 6.72
CA VAL A 176 10.41 -6.59 6.30
C VAL A 176 9.47 -6.93 7.45
N VAL A 177 8.59 -6.02 7.80
CA VAL A 177 7.67 -6.14 8.93
C VAL A 177 6.22 -6.02 8.49
N ALA A 178 5.32 -6.48 9.32
CA ALA A 178 3.88 -6.29 9.20
C ALA A 178 3.22 -6.42 10.57
N GLU A 179 2.02 -5.83 10.75
CA GLU A 179 1.31 -5.80 12.02
C GLU A 179 -0.18 -6.18 11.85
N PRO A 180 -0.46 -7.39 11.34
CA PRO A 180 -1.84 -7.87 11.25
C PRO A 180 -2.49 -7.98 12.63
N ASP A 181 -3.78 -7.66 12.70
CA ASP A 181 -4.59 -7.88 13.91
C ASP A 181 -4.45 -9.35 14.39
N VAL A 182 -4.26 -9.55 15.69
CA VAL A 182 -4.11 -10.90 16.28
C VAL A 182 -5.32 -11.81 16.01
N ARG A 183 -6.49 -11.23 15.75
CA ARG A 183 -7.74 -11.94 15.39
C ARG A 183 -7.76 -12.37 13.91
N ASN A 184 -6.91 -11.80 13.06
CA ASN A 184 -6.85 -12.14 11.63
C ASN A 184 -6.00 -13.39 11.39
N HIS A 185 -6.50 -14.54 11.82
CA HIS A 185 -5.79 -15.81 11.70
C HIS A 185 -5.39 -16.17 10.26
N ALA A 186 -6.18 -15.74 9.26
CA ALA A 186 -5.84 -15.97 7.85
C ALA A 186 -4.60 -15.19 7.44
N SER A 187 -4.48 -13.94 7.87
CA SER A 187 -3.30 -13.09 7.64
C SER A 187 -2.08 -13.65 8.36
N LEU A 188 -2.21 -13.97 9.65
CA LEU A 188 -1.12 -14.56 10.45
C LEU A 188 -0.56 -15.82 9.79
N ALA A 189 -1.44 -16.74 9.37
CA ALA A 189 -1.04 -17.95 8.68
C ALA A 189 -0.37 -17.68 7.34
N ALA A 190 -0.81 -16.65 6.60
CA ALA A 190 -0.20 -16.26 5.32
C ALA A 190 1.21 -15.71 5.53
N PHE A 191 1.42 -14.81 6.49
CA PHE A 191 2.74 -14.29 6.85
C PHE A 191 3.69 -15.40 7.32
N ALA A 192 3.23 -16.29 8.21
CA ALA A 192 4.06 -17.40 8.68
C ALA A 192 4.52 -18.30 7.52
N ARG A 193 3.63 -18.66 6.59
CA ARG A 193 3.97 -19.44 5.39
C ARG A 193 4.87 -18.68 4.43
N ALA A 194 4.82 -17.34 4.41
CA ALA A 194 5.71 -16.50 3.62
C ALA A 194 7.12 -16.37 4.21
N GLY A 195 7.38 -16.94 5.40
CA GLY A 195 8.67 -16.93 6.07
C GLY A 195 8.85 -15.81 7.07
N PHE A 196 7.78 -15.12 7.43
CA PHE A 196 7.78 -14.18 8.56
C PHE A 196 7.67 -14.97 9.88
N ARG A 197 8.28 -14.42 10.91
CA ARG A 197 8.20 -14.96 12.28
C ARG A 197 7.46 -13.97 13.16
N HIS A 198 6.65 -14.46 14.05
CA HIS A 198 6.03 -13.66 15.10
C HIS A 198 7.11 -13.17 16.07
N ALA A 199 7.22 -11.86 16.24
CA ALA A 199 8.23 -11.23 17.06
C ALA A 199 7.68 -10.68 18.39
N GLY A 200 6.39 -10.79 18.61
CA GLY A 200 5.65 -10.33 19.77
C GLY A 200 4.35 -9.64 19.36
N ASP A 201 3.50 -9.36 20.34
CA ASP A 201 2.32 -8.55 20.11
C ASP A 201 2.61 -7.09 20.45
N VAL A 202 1.97 -6.17 19.73
CA VAL A 202 2.07 -4.73 19.95
C VAL A 202 0.68 -4.13 20.09
N GLU A 203 0.54 -3.25 21.07
CA GLU A 203 -0.69 -2.49 21.27
C GLU A 203 -0.65 -1.25 20.38
N LEU A 204 -1.56 -1.18 19.42
CA LEU A 204 -1.80 -0.03 18.56
C LEU A 204 -3.09 0.67 19.00
N PRO A 205 -3.33 1.93 18.61
CA PRO A 205 -4.52 2.67 19.04
C PRO A 205 -5.85 2.02 18.66
N ASP A 206 -5.89 1.25 17.59
CA ASP A 206 -7.06 0.63 16.97
C ASP A 206 -7.14 -0.89 17.17
N LYS A 207 -6.00 -1.54 17.49
CA LYS A 207 -5.93 -3.02 17.58
C LYS A 207 -4.73 -3.50 18.40
N THR A 208 -4.83 -4.73 18.92
CA THR A 208 -3.65 -5.53 19.27
C THR A 208 -3.17 -6.24 18.01
N ALA A 209 -1.95 -6.00 17.60
CA ALA A 209 -1.37 -6.54 16.39
C ALA A 209 -0.24 -7.52 16.68
N ALA A 210 -0.15 -8.58 15.90
CA ALA A 210 1.01 -9.48 15.91
C ALA A 210 2.11 -8.89 15.03
N LEU A 211 3.23 -8.53 15.61
CA LEU A 211 4.39 -8.07 14.86
C LEU A 211 5.05 -9.23 14.14
N MET A 212 4.87 -9.28 12.83
CA MET A 212 5.43 -10.29 11.95
C MET A 212 6.70 -9.75 11.28
N MET A 213 7.82 -10.46 11.38
CA MET A 213 9.10 -10.01 10.83
C MET A 213 9.74 -11.06 9.93
N ARG A 214 10.29 -10.62 8.79
CA ARG A 214 11.18 -11.38 7.95
C ARG A 214 12.53 -10.67 7.82
N ALA A 215 13.57 -11.28 8.34
CA ALA A 215 14.93 -10.76 8.21
C ALA A 215 15.53 -11.12 6.83
N ARG A 216 16.46 -10.29 6.37
CA ARG A 216 17.31 -10.57 5.21
C ARG A 216 18.13 -11.82 5.49
N THR A 217 18.14 -12.76 4.56
CA THR A 217 18.96 -13.99 4.65
C THR A 217 20.39 -13.76 4.16
N ALA A 218 21.31 -14.65 4.51
CA ALA A 218 22.67 -14.61 4.02
C ALA A 218 22.73 -14.69 2.47
N ARG A 219 21.83 -15.43 1.83
CA ARG A 219 21.73 -15.50 0.36
C ARG A 219 21.34 -14.16 -0.25
N GLU A 220 20.38 -13.44 0.35
CA GLU A 220 19.95 -12.12 -0.10
C GLU A 220 21.00 -11.04 0.16
N SER A 221 21.93 -11.26 1.13
CA SER A 221 23.10 -10.39 1.38
C SER A 221 24.23 -10.64 0.39
N GLY A 222 24.40 -11.86 -0.10
CA GLY A 222 25.51 -12.29 -0.98
C GLY A 222 25.34 -11.98 -2.46
N ALA A 223 24.20 -11.47 -2.89
CA ALA A 223 23.93 -11.09 -4.29
C ALA A 223 24.69 -9.83 -4.75
N ARG A 224 25.66 -9.35 -3.99
CA ARG A 224 26.51 -8.17 -4.24
C ARG A 224 27.94 -8.52 -4.71
N ARG A 225 28.12 -9.60 -5.46
CA ARG A 225 29.44 -9.87 -6.07
C ARG A 225 29.35 -9.87 -7.58
#